data_b38a5190230d7f5342be99dc04ebb47b
#
_entry.id   b38a5190230d7f5342be99dc04ebb47b
#
_cell.length_a   1.000
_cell.length_b   1.000
_cell.length_c   1.000
_cell.angle_alpha   90.00
_cell.angle_beta   90.00
_cell.angle_gamma   90.00
#
_symmetry.space_group_name_H-M   'P 1'
#
loop_
_entity.id
_entity.type
_entity.pdbx_description
1 polymer ?
#
loop_
_entity_poly.entity_id
_entity_poly.type
_entity_poly.pdbx_seq_one_letter_code
_entity_poly.pdbx_strand_id
1 'polypeptide(L)'
;MKLTHDIIEQKTGLMAILVVLLVSVGGLVEIVPLYFQRSTTEPVSGLKPYDALRLAGRDVYLREGCYNCHSQMVRPFRAEVERYGHYSVAGEFVYDHPFQWGSKRTGPDLARVGGRYSDDWHQIGRAHV
;
A
#
# COMPACT_ATOMS: atom_id res chain seq x y z
N MET A 1 9.00 42.29 21.13
CA MET A 1 9.31 40.96 21.71
C MET A 1 9.90 40.14 20.56
N LYS A 2 11.20 39.82 20.57
CA LYS A 2 11.79 38.94 19.55
C LYS A 2 11.33 37.54 19.83
N LEU A 3 10.57 36.94 18.92
CA LEU A 3 10.26 35.51 18.95
C LEU A 3 11.55 34.76 18.72
N THR A 4 12.15 34.26 19.80
CA THR A 4 13.32 33.41 19.73
C THR A 4 12.89 31.96 19.87
N HIS A 5 13.61 31.02 19.26
CA HIS A 5 13.35 29.59 19.38
C HIS A 5 13.24 29.13 20.84
N ASP A 6 13.99 29.73 21.74
CA ASP A 6 13.99 29.44 23.17
C ASP A 6 12.60 29.52 23.81
N ILE A 7 11.74 30.47 23.36
CA ILE A 7 10.39 30.62 23.91
C ILE A 7 9.51 29.41 23.54
N ILE A 8 9.67 28.88 22.35
CA ILE A 8 8.92 27.74 21.85
C ILE A 8 9.39 26.47 22.59
N GLU A 9 10.70 26.30 22.72
CA GLU A 9 11.29 25.13 23.36
C GLU A 9 11.00 25.07 24.86
N GLN A 10 11.00 26.22 25.54
CA GLN A 10 10.70 26.28 26.98
C GLN A 10 9.21 26.11 27.31
N LYS A 11 8.30 26.34 26.34
CA LYS A 11 6.85 26.22 26.55
C LYS A 11 6.29 25.02 25.78
N THR A 12 6.33 23.85 26.41
CA THR A 12 5.88 22.59 25.81
C THR A 12 4.47 22.67 25.19
N GLY A 13 3.52 23.37 25.86
CA GLY A 13 2.17 23.56 25.33
C GLY A 13 2.15 24.38 24.01
N LEU A 14 2.94 25.44 23.93
CA LEU A 14 3.06 26.23 22.70
C LEU A 14 3.71 25.41 21.57
N MET A 15 4.76 24.69 21.89
CA MET A 15 5.42 23.80 20.93
C MET A 15 4.45 22.72 20.40
N ALA A 16 3.69 22.09 21.28
CA ALA A 16 2.69 21.08 20.89
C ALA A 16 1.63 21.66 19.95
N ILE A 17 1.09 22.85 20.24
CA ILE A 17 0.11 23.52 19.39
C ILE A 17 0.69 23.83 18.00
N LEU A 18 1.91 24.36 17.95
CA LEU A 18 2.57 24.69 16.69
C LEU A 18 2.86 23.43 15.85
N VAL A 19 3.30 22.34 16.47
CA VAL A 19 3.51 21.06 15.80
C VAL A 19 2.20 20.52 15.24
N VAL A 20 1.12 20.52 16.04
CA VAL A 20 -0.20 20.06 15.57
C VAL A 20 -0.70 20.87 14.39
N LEU A 21 -0.58 22.21 14.46
CA LEU A 21 -0.97 23.09 13.34
C LEU A 21 -0.17 22.79 12.08
N LEU A 22 1.14 22.68 12.19
CA LEU A 22 2.01 22.42 11.04
C LEU A 22 1.72 21.06 10.39
N VAL A 23 1.60 20.00 11.23
CA VAL A 23 1.27 18.64 10.75
C VAL A 23 -0.13 18.60 10.15
N SER A 24 -1.11 19.31 10.74
CA SER A 24 -2.47 19.37 10.21
C SER A 24 -2.51 20.03 8.84
N VAL A 25 -1.81 21.15 8.64
CA VAL A 25 -1.74 21.82 7.33
C VAL A 25 -1.08 20.92 6.30
N GLY A 26 0.07 20.31 6.62
CA GLY A 26 0.76 19.37 5.74
C GLY A 26 -0.11 18.17 5.38
N GLY A 27 -0.76 17.57 6.37
CA GLY A 27 -1.66 16.44 6.17
C GLY A 27 -2.87 16.78 5.29
N LEU A 28 -3.48 17.95 5.50
CA LEU A 28 -4.61 18.39 4.66
C LEU A 28 -4.19 18.63 3.20
N VAL A 29 -3.03 19.23 2.97
CA VAL A 29 -2.50 19.45 1.60
C VAL A 29 -2.29 18.14 0.85
N GLU A 30 -1.88 17.09 1.54
CA GLU A 30 -1.68 15.75 0.94
C GLU A 30 -2.99 14.96 0.80
N ILE A 31 -3.87 15.02 1.80
CA ILE A 31 -5.06 14.15 1.85
C ILE A 31 -6.21 14.72 1.02
N VAL A 32 -6.49 16.03 1.10
CA VAL A 32 -7.65 16.64 0.45
C VAL A 32 -7.67 16.43 -1.07
N PRO A 33 -6.56 16.59 -1.82
CA PRO A 33 -6.56 16.34 -3.26
C PRO A 33 -6.95 14.92 -3.65
N LEU A 34 -6.65 13.91 -2.79
CA LEU A 34 -6.96 12.51 -3.08
C LEU A 34 -8.48 12.25 -3.18
N TYR A 35 -9.31 13.01 -2.47
CA TYR A 35 -10.77 12.89 -2.57
C TYR A 35 -11.33 13.32 -3.94
N PHE A 36 -10.57 14.14 -4.67
CA PHE A 36 -10.96 14.64 -6.00
C PHE A 36 -10.29 13.91 -7.15
N GLN A 37 -9.35 13.02 -6.85
CA GLN A 37 -8.65 12.24 -7.86
C GLN A 37 -9.40 10.93 -8.17
N ARG A 38 -10.09 10.88 -9.30
CA ARG A 38 -10.83 9.68 -9.74
C ARG A 38 -9.92 8.47 -9.94
N SER A 39 -8.68 8.68 -10.36
CA SER A 39 -7.67 7.62 -10.54
C SER A 39 -7.36 6.83 -9.28
N THR A 40 -7.66 7.37 -8.10
CA THR A 40 -7.46 6.70 -6.81
C THR A 40 -8.71 6.03 -6.27
N THR A 41 -9.88 6.36 -6.77
CA THR A 41 -11.19 5.92 -6.26
C THR A 41 -11.98 5.05 -7.23
N GLU A 42 -11.71 5.17 -8.53
CA GLU A 42 -12.41 4.39 -9.56
C GLU A 42 -11.66 3.08 -9.87
N PRO A 43 -12.38 1.95 -9.93
CA PRO A 43 -11.75 0.68 -10.32
C PRO A 43 -11.27 0.73 -11.77
N VAL A 44 -10.16 0.04 -12.06
CA VAL A 44 -9.73 -0.17 -13.43
C VAL A 44 -10.74 -1.02 -14.19
N SER A 45 -10.76 -0.86 -15.52
CA SER A 45 -11.68 -1.61 -16.40
C SER A 45 -11.53 -3.12 -16.18
N GLY A 46 -12.67 -3.78 -15.93
CA GLY A 46 -12.73 -5.23 -15.70
C GLY A 46 -12.47 -5.69 -14.26
N LEU A 47 -12.09 -4.81 -13.35
CA LEU A 47 -11.97 -5.16 -11.95
C LEU A 47 -13.35 -5.37 -11.32
N LYS A 48 -13.49 -6.48 -10.61
CA LYS A 48 -14.72 -6.84 -9.87
C LYS A 48 -14.38 -7.08 -8.41
N PRO A 49 -15.34 -6.86 -7.48
CA PRO A 49 -15.19 -7.30 -6.10
C PRO A 49 -14.83 -8.78 -6.01
N TYR A 50 -14.15 -9.16 -4.95
CA TYR A 50 -13.77 -10.55 -4.71
C TYR A 50 -15.00 -11.45 -4.60
N ASP A 51 -14.97 -12.57 -5.31
CA ASP A 51 -15.88 -13.68 -5.04
C ASP A 51 -15.50 -14.37 -3.70
N ALA A 52 -16.35 -15.26 -3.21
CA ALA A 52 -16.17 -15.90 -1.92
C ALA A 52 -14.84 -16.68 -1.82
N LEU A 53 -14.40 -17.33 -2.90
CA LEU A 53 -13.16 -18.11 -2.91
C LEU A 53 -11.93 -17.20 -2.88
N ARG A 54 -11.94 -16.13 -3.66
CA ARG A 54 -10.84 -15.13 -3.70
C ARG A 54 -10.74 -14.38 -2.38
N LEU A 55 -11.89 -14.04 -1.78
CA LEU A 55 -11.93 -13.40 -0.48
C LEU A 55 -11.35 -14.32 0.61
N ALA A 56 -11.73 -15.60 0.63
CA ALA A 56 -11.13 -16.58 1.54
C ALA A 56 -9.61 -16.72 1.32
N GLY A 57 -9.15 -16.69 0.07
CA GLY A 57 -7.72 -16.68 -0.25
C GLY A 57 -6.99 -15.44 0.29
N ARG A 58 -7.62 -14.27 0.19
CA ARG A 58 -7.10 -13.02 0.79
C ARG A 58 -7.01 -13.13 2.31
N ASP A 59 -8.02 -13.69 2.97
CA ASP A 59 -8.01 -13.89 4.41
C ASP A 59 -6.87 -14.82 4.85
N VAL A 60 -6.60 -15.88 4.11
CA VAL A 60 -5.44 -16.76 4.33
C VAL A 60 -4.13 -15.98 4.16
N TYR A 61 -3.99 -15.19 3.10
CA TYR A 61 -2.82 -14.36 2.85
C TYR A 61 -2.51 -13.41 4.02
N LEU A 62 -3.54 -12.79 4.57
CA LEU A 62 -3.42 -11.89 5.73
C LEU A 62 -3.07 -12.68 7.01
N ARG A 63 -3.77 -13.78 7.26
CA ARG A 63 -3.56 -14.61 8.46
C ARG A 63 -2.17 -15.22 8.53
N GLU A 64 -1.64 -15.70 7.39
CA GLU A 64 -0.30 -16.29 7.31
C GLU A 64 0.82 -15.24 7.26
N GLY A 65 0.48 -13.95 7.17
CA GLY A 65 1.45 -12.86 7.20
C GLY A 65 2.34 -12.78 5.97
N CYS A 66 1.88 -13.23 4.80
CA CYS A 66 2.66 -13.24 3.56
C CYS A 66 3.17 -11.85 3.17
N TYR A 67 2.42 -10.80 3.51
CA TYR A 67 2.78 -9.39 3.29
C TYR A 67 4.03 -8.93 4.05
N ASN A 68 4.52 -9.68 5.04
CA ASN A 68 5.75 -9.35 5.75
C ASN A 68 6.99 -9.58 4.87
N CYS A 69 6.92 -10.54 3.94
CA CYS A 69 8.03 -10.93 3.07
C CYS A 69 7.77 -10.59 1.59
N HIS A 70 6.51 -10.42 1.20
CA HIS A 70 6.10 -10.14 -0.17
C HIS A 70 5.36 -8.81 -0.28
N SER A 71 5.56 -8.11 -1.39
CA SER A 71 4.72 -6.96 -1.77
C SER A 71 3.65 -7.41 -2.79
N GLN A 72 2.58 -6.63 -2.89
CA GLN A 72 1.54 -6.76 -3.93
C GLN A 72 1.41 -5.46 -4.73
N MET A 73 2.53 -4.88 -5.13
CA MET A 73 2.56 -3.67 -5.93
C MET A 73 3.79 -3.67 -6.83
N VAL A 74 3.57 -3.71 -8.13
CA VAL A 74 4.64 -3.53 -9.11
C VAL A 74 5.00 -2.04 -9.16
N ARG A 75 6.26 -1.73 -8.86
CA ARG A 75 6.75 -0.34 -8.80
C ARG A 75 6.97 0.20 -10.22
N PRO A 76 6.91 1.54 -10.43
CA PRO A 76 7.10 2.16 -11.75
C PRO A 76 8.59 2.27 -12.15
N PHE A 77 9.37 1.22 -11.89
CA PHE A 77 10.77 1.12 -12.30
C PHE A 77 10.90 0.18 -13.49
N ARG A 78 11.78 0.50 -14.43
CA ARG A 78 11.99 -0.30 -15.64
C ARG A 78 12.21 -1.78 -15.35
N ALA A 79 13.12 -2.10 -14.42
CA ALA A 79 13.43 -3.47 -14.05
C ALA A 79 12.22 -4.23 -13.47
N GLU A 80 11.34 -3.55 -12.73
CA GLU A 80 10.10 -4.11 -12.18
C GLU A 80 9.07 -4.39 -13.29
N VAL A 81 8.89 -3.42 -14.18
CA VAL A 81 7.94 -3.53 -15.28
C VAL A 81 8.36 -4.62 -16.28
N GLU A 82 9.66 -4.74 -16.56
CA GLU A 82 10.20 -5.82 -17.41
C GLU A 82 10.00 -7.21 -16.75
N ARG A 83 10.11 -7.30 -15.43
CA ARG A 83 9.98 -8.56 -14.70
C ARG A 83 8.55 -8.99 -14.45
N TYR A 84 7.68 -8.06 -14.05
CA TYR A 84 6.34 -8.36 -13.54
C TYR A 84 5.21 -7.90 -14.46
N GLY A 85 5.48 -7.06 -15.44
CA GLY A 85 4.49 -6.39 -16.27
C GLY A 85 4.23 -4.96 -15.85
N HIS A 86 3.17 -4.35 -16.36
CA HIS A 86 2.82 -2.95 -16.10
C HIS A 86 2.82 -2.63 -14.59
N TYR A 87 3.32 -1.45 -14.21
CA TYR A 87 3.29 -1.00 -12.82
C TYR A 87 1.86 -0.91 -12.28
N SER A 88 1.71 -1.15 -11.00
CA SER A 88 0.42 -1.13 -10.32
C SER A 88 -0.13 0.29 -10.21
N VAL A 89 -1.44 0.44 -10.41
CA VAL A 89 -2.17 1.69 -10.23
C VAL A 89 -3.21 1.56 -9.12
N ALA A 90 -3.55 2.68 -8.47
CA ALA A 90 -4.46 2.67 -7.33
C ALA A 90 -5.82 2.03 -7.64
N GLY A 91 -6.34 2.20 -8.85
CA GLY A 91 -7.59 1.61 -9.30
C GLY A 91 -7.64 0.08 -9.31
N GLU A 92 -6.49 -0.62 -9.25
CA GLU A 92 -6.43 -2.08 -9.14
C GLU A 92 -6.79 -2.57 -7.73
N PHE A 93 -6.73 -1.72 -6.71
CA PHE A 93 -6.85 -2.07 -5.29
C PHE A 93 -8.06 -1.44 -4.59
N VAL A 94 -8.99 -0.86 -5.32
CA VAL A 94 -10.13 -0.14 -4.73
C VAL A 94 -11.02 -0.99 -3.82
N TYR A 95 -10.96 -2.32 -3.96
CA TYR A 95 -11.69 -3.26 -3.11
C TYR A 95 -10.82 -3.87 -1.99
N ASP A 96 -9.53 -3.51 -1.90
CA ASP A 96 -8.61 -3.99 -0.87
C ASP A 96 -8.56 -3.02 0.31
N HIS A 97 -9.14 -3.42 1.42
CA HIS A 97 -9.12 -2.67 2.67
C HIS A 97 -8.70 -3.58 3.83
N PRO A 98 -7.54 -3.34 4.44
CA PRO A 98 -6.47 -2.40 4.06
C PRO A 98 -5.68 -2.86 2.81
N PHE A 99 -5.02 -1.91 2.16
CA PHE A 99 -4.09 -2.20 1.05
C PHE A 99 -2.92 -3.08 1.51
N GLN A 100 -2.51 -4.01 0.65
CA GLN A 100 -1.44 -4.97 0.93
C GLN A 100 -0.19 -4.70 0.07
N TRP A 101 0.08 -3.46 -0.26
CA TRP A 101 1.15 -3.09 -1.18
C TRP A 101 2.53 -3.54 -0.72
N GLY A 102 2.87 -3.30 0.56
CA GLY A 102 4.17 -3.63 1.13
C GLY A 102 5.32 -2.80 0.56
N SER A 103 6.23 -2.37 1.42
CA SER A 103 7.43 -1.62 1.02
C SER A 103 8.70 -2.47 1.04
N LYS A 104 8.67 -3.61 1.72
CA LYS A 104 9.79 -4.56 1.87
C LYS A 104 9.49 -5.84 1.10
N ARG A 105 10.56 -6.44 0.58
CA ARG A 105 10.53 -7.70 -0.14
C ARG A 105 11.71 -8.55 0.28
N THR A 106 11.43 -9.67 0.95
CA THR A 106 12.37 -10.79 1.06
C THR A 106 12.18 -11.72 -0.13
N GLY A 107 10.92 -11.88 -0.56
CA GLY A 107 10.53 -12.61 -1.77
C GLY A 107 10.07 -11.71 -2.91
N PRO A 108 9.65 -12.30 -4.07
CA PRO A 108 9.16 -11.55 -5.23
C PRO A 108 7.83 -10.85 -4.95
N ASP A 109 7.49 -9.89 -5.81
CA ASP A 109 6.16 -9.27 -5.84
C ASP A 109 5.10 -10.26 -6.31
N LEU A 110 3.95 -10.28 -5.65
CA LEU A 110 2.86 -11.21 -5.92
C LEU A 110 1.68 -10.60 -6.70
N ALA A 111 1.72 -9.32 -7.06
CA ALA A 111 0.61 -8.64 -7.73
C ALA A 111 0.22 -9.29 -9.07
N ARG A 112 1.17 -9.88 -9.78
CA ARG A 112 0.98 -10.50 -11.10
C ARG A 112 1.28 -12.00 -11.11
N VAL A 113 1.17 -12.68 -9.96
CA VAL A 113 1.52 -14.10 -9.84
C VAL A 113 0.43 -15.04 -10.34
N GLY A 114 -0.83 -14.58 -10.33
CA GLY A 114 -1.98 -15.36 -10.77
C GLY A 114 -1.83 -15.83 -12.22
N GLY A 115 -1.94 -17.15 -12.45
CA GLY A 115 -1.78 -17.77 -13.76
C GLY A 115 -0.36 -17.81 -14.32
N ARG A 116 0.65 -17.33 -13.58
CA ARG A 116 2.05 -17.37 -14.02
C ARG A 116 2.71 -18.73 -13.81
N TYR A 117 2.32 -19.41 -12.75
CA TYR A 117 2.77 -20.75 -12.38
C TYR A 117 1.57 -21.66 -12.19
N SER A 118 1.78 -22.98 -12.28
CA SER A 118 0.72 -23.96 -12.04
C SER A 118 0.29 -24.01 -10.56
N ASP A 119 -0.90 -24.53 -10.32
CA ASP A 119 -1.41 -24.73 -8.95
C ASP A 119 -0.52 -25.70 -8.17
N ASP A 120 -0.04 -26.76 -8.82
CA ASP A 120 0.89 -27.73 -8.22
C ASP A 120 2.19 -27.05 -7.79
N TRP A 121 2.73 -26.14 -8.60
CA TRP A 121 3.92 -25.37 -8.24
C TRP A 121 3.71 -24.55 -6.96
N HIS A 122 2.56 -23.90 -6.83
CA HIS A 122 2.22 -23.14 -5.64
C HIS A 122 2.05 -24.02 -4.40
N GLN A 123 1.50 -25.23 -4.55
CA GLN A 123 1.35 -26.20 -3.45
C GLN A 123 2.71 -26.73 -2.98
N ILE A 124 3.60 -27.10 -3.90
CA ILE A 124 4.95 -27.59 -3.58
C ILE A 124 5.77 -26.50 -2.87
N GLY A 125 5.69 -25.26 -3.32
CA GLY A 125 6.35 -24.12 -2.68
C GLY A 125 5.96 -23.93 -1.21
N ARG A 126 4.72 -24.23 -0.84
CA ARG A 126 4.24 -24.17 0.54
C ARG A 126 4.73 -25.35 1.41
N ALA A 127 5.07 -26.48 0.82
CA ALA A 127 5.52 -27.66 1.56
C ALA A 127 6.99 -27.56 2.04
N HIS A 128 7.72 -26.55 1.59
CA HIS A 128 9.12 -26.34 1.93
C HIS A 128 9.36 -25.15 2.91
N VAL A 129 8.30 -24.63 3.52
CA VAL A 129 8.38 -23.57 4.53
C VAL A 129 8.10 -24.11 5.91
#